data_c457444b2e5bfb71a4f4e399f1fd8ba5
#
_entry.id   c457444b2e5bfb71a4f4e399f1fd8ba5
#
_cell.length_a   1.000
_cell.length_b   1.000
_cell.length_c   1.000
_cell.angle_alpha   90.00
_cell.angle_beta   90.00
_cell.angle_gamma   90.00
#
_symmetry.space_group_name_H-M   'P 1'
#
loop_
_entity.id
_entity.type
_entity.pdbx_description
1 polymer ?
#
loop_
_entity_poly.entity_id
_entity_poly.type
_entity_poly.pdbx_seq_one_letter_code
_entity_poly.pdbx_strand_id
1 'polypeptide(L)'
;ALRERLPGAAFVIPAEEAQLATAPQAIRERIINGYRKGRSGEIFIVADPGWYGRSSGKRALGTSHGVWSPYDTHIPLIFMGRGIRPGHLYRETYITDIAATLAALLKTQYPSGCIGHPITEAFAGH
;
A
#
# COMPACT_ATOMS: atom_id res chain seq x y z
N ALA A 1 15.89 -22.03 -8.43
CA ALA A 1 14.86 -21.05 -8.83
C ALA A 1 15.37 -19.60 -8.75
N LEU A 2 14.62 -18.61 -9.27
CA LEU A 2 15.05 -17.20 -9.28
C LEU A 2 15.32 -16.67 -7.86
N ARG A 3 14.47 -17.04 -6.89
CA ARG A 3 14.61 -16.66 -5.48
C ARG A 3 15.98 -17.06 -4.88
N GLU A 4 16.47 -18.24 -5.17
CA GLU A 4 17.77 -18.75 -4.66
C GLU A 4 18.96 -17.91 -5.18
N ARG A 5 18.78 -17.21 -6.28
CA ARG A 5 19.79 -16.36 -6.92
C ARG A 5 19.70 -14.88 -6.51
N LEU A 6 18.69 -14.51 -5.74
CA LEU A 6 18.44 -13.14 -5.30
C LEU A 6 18.55 -13.06 -3.77
N PRO A 7 19.72 -12.74 -3.22
CA PRO A 7 19.88 -12.54 -1.79
C PRO A 7 18.95 -11.41 -1.32
N GLY A 8 18.29 -11.61 -0.19
CA GLY A 8 17.34 -10.64 0.38
C GLY A 8 15.95 -10.62 -0.29
N ALA A 9 15.61 -11.62 -1.12
CA ALA A 9 14.27 -11.79 -1.65
C ALA A 9 13.45 -12.76 -0.81
N ALA A 10 12.47 -12.25 -0.06
CA ALA A 10 11.51 -13.06 0.69
C ALA A 10 10.61 -13.84 -0.25
N PHE A 11 10.05 -13.17 -1.27
CA PHE A 11 9.19 -13.79 -2.28
C PHE A 11 9.54 -13.29 -3.67
N VAL A 12 9.38 -14.18 -4.64
CA VAL A 12 9.41 -13.86 -6.07
C VAL A 12 8.14 -14.43 -6.67
N ILE A 13 7.23 -13.57 -7.08
CA ILE A 13 5.85 -13.92 -7.43
C ILE A 13 5.54 -13.44 -8.84
N PRO A 14 5.21 -14.35 -9.78
CA PRO A 14 4.61 -13.94 -11.05
C PRO A 14 3.29 -13.22 -10.79
N ALA A 15 3.08 -12.08 -11.41
CA ALA A 15 1.93 -11.22 -11.14
C ALA A 15 0.59 -11.92 -11.40
N GLU A 16 0.50 -12.66 -12.49
CA GLU A 16 -0.73 -13.38 -12.89
C GLU A 16 -1.04 -14.58 -11.96
N GLU A 17 -0.04 -15.08 -11.22
CA GLU A 17 -0.17 -16.20 -10.29
C GLU A 17 -0.30 -15.74 -8.83
N ALA A 18 -0.41 -14.44 -8.57
CA ALA A 18 -0.36 -13.89 -7.21
C ALA A 18 -1.44 -14.47 -6.28
N GLN A 19 -2.61 -14.83 -6.78
CA GLN A 19 -3.68 -15.44 -5.98
C GLN A 19 -3.31 -16.82 -5.43
N LEU A 20 -2.52 -17.59 -6.18
CA LEU A 20 -2.11 -18.95 -5.85
C LEU A 20 -0.73 -19.00 -5.16
N ALA A 21 -0.05 -17.87 -5.07
CA ALA A 21 1.30 -17.80 -4.52
C ALA A 21 1.34 -18.17 -3.04
N THR A 22 2.36 -18.93 -2.65
CA THR A 22 2.67 -19.22 -1.24
C THR A 22 3.31 -18.01 -0.59
N ALA A 23 2.47 -17.03 -0.24
CA ALA A 23 2.86 -15.77 0.41
C ALA A 23 1.73 -15.30 1.35
N PRO A 24 2.04 -14.46 2.36
CA PRO A 24 1.01 -13.85 3.20
C PRO A 24 -0.08 -13.15 2.38
N GLN A 25 -1.32 -13.24 2.84
CA GLN A 25 -2.50 -12.67 2.14
C GLN A 25 -2.29 -11.19 1.81
N ALA A 26 -1.81 -10.39 2.75
CA ALA A 26 -1.57 -8.96 2.54
C ALA A 26 -0.58 -8.67 1.40
N ILE A 27 0.40 -9.55 1.17
CA ILE A 27 1.35 -9.43 0.05
C ILE A 27 0.63 -9.74 -1.26
N ARG A 28 -0.12 -10.83 -1.30
CA ARG A 28 -0.88 -11.22 -2.50
C ARG A 28 -1.86 -10.15 -2.92
N GLU A 29 -2.65 -9.62 -1.97
CA GLU A 29 -3.63 -8.56 -2.23
C GLU A 29 -2.99 -7.28 -2.77
N ARG A 30 -1.84 -6.88 -2.24
CA ARG A 30 -1.11 -5.71 -2.75
C ARG A 30 -0.65 -5.92 -4.19
N ILE A 31 -0.17 -7.11 -4.54
CA ILE A 31 0.20 -7.44 -5.93
C ILE A 31 -1.03 -7.38 -6.82
N ILE A 32 -2.12 -8.05 -6.44
CA ILE A 32 -3.36 -8.11 -7.22
C ILE A 32 -3.93 -6.71 -7.46
N ASN A 33 -4.02 -5.90 -6.42
CA ASN A 33 -4.57 -4.55 -6.50
C ASN A 33 -3.65 -3.57 -7.24
N GLY A 34 -2.34 -3.80 -7.22
CA GLY A 34 -1.35 -2.96 -7.90
C GLY A 34 -1.01 -3.40 -9.32
N TYR A 35 -1.39 -4.60 -9.73
CA TYR A 35 -1.04 -5.14 -11.02
C TYR A 35 -1.97 -4.64 -12.14
N ARG A 36 -1.38 -4.18 -13.21
CA ARG A 36 -2.07 -3.86 -14.45
C ARG A 36 -1.34 -4.49 -15.64
N LYS A 37 -1.97 -5.45 -16.31
CA LYS A 37 -1.42 -6.10 -17.51
C LYS A 37 -1.01 -5.06 -18.56
N GLY A 38 0.20 -5.20 -19.10
CA GLY A 38 0.78 -4.30 -20.08
C GLY A 38 1.34 -2.97 -19.52
N ARG A 39 1.24 -2.74 -18.20
CA ARG A 39 1.81 -1.55 -17.54
C ARG A 39 2.67 -1.89 -16.32
N SER A 40 2.38 -2.98 -15.65
CA SER A 40 3.18 -3.50 -14.52
C SER A 40 4.21 -4.51 -15.01
N GLY A 41 5.28 -4.70 -14.23
CA GLY A 41 6.20 -5.82 -14.44
C GLY A 41 5.50 -7.17 -14.24
N GLU A 42 6.01 -8.19 -14.87
CA GLU A 42 5.44 -9.55 -14.82
C GLU A 42 5.81 -10.31 -13.54
N ILE A 43 6.87 -9.88 -12.86
CA ILE A 43 7.39 -10.53 -11.65
C ILE A 43 7.51 -9.49 -10.54
N PHE A 44 6.93 -9.79 -9.39
CA PHE A 44 7.09 -9.01 -8.17
C PHE A 44 8.16 -9.66 -7.28
N ILE A 45 9.14 -8.86 -6.88
CA ILE A 45 10.17 -9.25 -5.92
C ILE A 45 9.85 -8.54 -4.61
N VAL A 46 9.53 -9.31 -3.59
CA VAL A 46 9.31 -8.82 -2.23
C VAL A 46 10.59 -9.01 -1.45
N ALA A 47 11.17 -7.93 -0.98
CA ALA A 47 12.41 -7.96 -0.22
C ALA A 47 12.18 -8.45 1.22
N ASP A 48 13.19 -9.09 1.79
CA ASP A 48 13.26 -9.36 3.23
C ASP A 48 13.30 -8.04 4.03
N PRO A 49 12.85 -8.03 5.29
CA PRO A 49 12.98 -6.87 6.16
C PRO A 49 14.43 -6.35 6.20
N GLY A 50 14.57 -5.03 6.06
CA GLY A 50 15.89 -4.38 6.01
C GLY A 50 16.59 -4.40 4.65
N TRP A 51 16.01 -5.05 3.66
CA TRP A 51 16.51 -5.03 2.29
C TRP A 51 15.69 -4.11 1.39
N TYR A 52 16.38 -3.40 0.50
CA TYR A 52 15.74 -2.58 -0.55
C TYR A 52 16.61 -2.53 -1.80
N GLY A 53 15.98 -2.31 -2.95
CA GLY A 53 16.67 -2.15 -4.22
C GLY A 53 17.50 -0.86 -4.25
N ARG A 54 18.72 -0.97 -4.73
CA ARG A 54 19.62 0.18 -4.88
C ARG A 54 20.13 0.27 -6.31
N SER A 55 20.12 1.48 -6.87
CA SER A 55 20.84 1.74 -8.12
C SER A 55 22.36 1.69 -7.89
N SER A 56 23.07 0.99 -8.78
CA SER A 56 24.53 0.87 -8.72
C SER A 56 25.21 2.24 -8.90
N GLY A 57 26.30 2.48 -8.18
CA GLY A 57 27.31 3.47 -8.55
C GLY A 57 27.53 4.68 -7.64
N LYS A 58 26.64 5.03 -6.71
CA LYS A 58 26.89 6.08 -5.71
C LYS A 58 26.53 5.63 -4.31
N ARG A 59 27.33 6.03 -3.32
CA ARG A 59 27.03 5.82 -1.90
C ARG A 59 25.78 6.64 -1.56
N ALA A 60 24.61 6.01 -1.61
CA ALA A 60 23.38 6.65 -1.18
C ALA A 60 23.44 6.84 0.34
N LEU A 61 23.39 8.09 0.78
CA LEU A 61 23.21 8.48 2.17
C LEU A 61 21.73 8.81 2.36
N GLY A 62 21.19 8.43 3.51
CA GLY A 62 19.81 8.73 3.87
C GLY A 62 18.93 7.51 4.02
N THR A 63 17.63 7.76 4.11
CA THR A 63 16.57 6.77 4.25
C THR A 63 15.87 6.52 2.93
N SER A 64 15.26 5.35 2.79
CA SER A 64 14.44 4.99 1.64
C SER A 64 13.14 4.34 2.12
N HIS A 65 12.19 4.20 1.20
CA HIS A 65 10.90 3.57 1.40
C HIS A 65 10.56 2.68 0.19
N GLY A 66 9.38 2.05 0.20
CA GLY A 66 8.91 1.21 -0.90
C GLY A 66 9.14 -0.27 -0.65
N VAL A 67 9.37 -0.68 0.60
CA VAL A 67 9.41 -2.08 0.99
C VAL A 67 8.06 -2.52 1.58
N TRP A 68 7.87 -3.83 1.70
CA TRP A 68 6.59 -4.44 2.06
C TRP A 68 6.44 -4.73 3.55
N SER A 69 7.45 -4.36 4.33
CA SER A 69 7.50 -4.59 5.77
C SER A 69 6.59 -3.63 6.54
N PRO A 70 6.03 -4.04 7.69
CA PRO A 70 5.12 -3.21 8.48
C PRO A 70 5.69 -1.84 8.87
N TYR A 71 6.99 -1.74 9.10
CA TYR A 71 7.63 -0.44 9.42
C TYR A 71 7.58 0.58 8.28
N ASP A 72 7.30 0.14 7.05
CA ASP A 72 7.18 1.02 5.88
C ASP A 72 5.73 1.11 5.38
N THR A 73 4.89 0.14 5.71
CA THR A 73 3.49 0.09 5.26
C THR A 73 2.50 0.59 6.31
N HIS A 74 2.89 0.67 7.59
CA HIS A 74 2.08 1.25 8.64
C HIS A 74 2.42 2.74 8.77
N ILE A 75 1.60 3.57 8.16
CA ILE A 75 1.80 5.01 8.07
C ILE A 75 0.70 5.77 8.83
N PRO A 76 0.98 6.97 9.35
CA PRO A 76 -0.05 7.81 9.95
C PRO A 76 -1.02 8.32 8.89
N LEU A 77 -2.31 8.40 9.24
CA LEU A 77 -3.35 9.06 8.44
C LEU A 77 -3.98 10.15 9.29
N ILE A 78 -3.84 11.40 8.85
CA ILE A 78 -4.30 12.57 9.59
C ILE A 78 -5.24 13.38 8.69
N PHE A 79 -6.46 13.62 9.17
CA PHE A 79 -7.39 14.57 8.58
C PHE A 79 -7.48 15.82 9.44
N MET A 80 -7.45 16.99 8.81
CA MET A 80 -7.62 18.27 9.48
C MET A 80 -8.41 19.24 8.60
N GLY A 81 -9.36 19.94 9.18
CA GLY A 81 -10.12 20.97 8.46
C GLY A 81 -11.58 21.05 8.86
N ARG A 82 -12.33 21.85 8.11
CA ARG A 82 -13.76 22.03 8.35
C ARG A 82 -14.51 20.71 8.14
N GLY A 83 -15.37 20.37 9.09
CA GLY A 83 -16.16 19.14 9.04
C GLY A 83 -15.45 17.91 9.59
N ILE A 84 -14.21 18.05 10.04
CA ILE A 84 -13.45 16.98 10.71
C ILE A 84 -13.59 17.12 12.22
N ARG A 85 -13.96 16.03 12.87
CA ARG A 85 -14.07 15.94 14.33
C ARG A 85 -12.70 15.65 14.95
N PRO A 86 -12.31 16.36 16.02
CA PRO A 86 -11.13 15.98 16.79
C PRO A 86 -11.29 14.58 17.40
N GLY A 87 -10.22 13.79 17.37
CA GLY A 87 -10.23 12.45 17.96
C GLY A 87 -9.15 11.54 17.38
N HIS A 88 -9.16 10.30 17.83
CA HIS A 88 -8.30 9.24 17.37
C HIS A 88 -9.15 8.05 16.94
N LEU A 89 -8.72 7.38 15.88
CA LEU A 89 -9.31 6.16 15.39
C LEU A 89 -8.27 5.03 15.50
N TYR A 90 -8.64 3.94 16.17
CA TYR A 90 -7.72 2.83 16.46
C TYR A 90 -7.94 1.59 15.60
N ARG A 91 -9.01 1.56 14.78
CA ARG A 91 -9.19 0.48 13.81
C ARG A 91 -8.27 0.68 12.62
N GLU A 92 -7.97 -0.39 11.95
CA GLU A 92 -7.21 -0.35 10.70
C GLU A 92 -7.95 0.44 9.61
N THR A 93 -7.21 1.28 8.90
CA THR A 93 -7.66 2.04 7.75
C THR A 93 -6.62 1.94 6.64
N TYR A 94 -7.03 2.17 5.41
CA TYR A 94 -6.16 2.00 4.26
C TYR A 94 -5.99 3.32 3.50
N ILE A 95 -4.88 3.47 2.80
CA ILE A 95 -4.63 4.66 1.95
C ILE A 95 -5.73 4.84 0.89
N THR A 96 -6.36 3.75 0.45
CA THR A 96 -7.50 3.75 -0.46
C THR A 96 -8.74 4.44 0.11
N ASP A 97 -8.86 4.51 1.45
CA ASP A 97 -10.00 5.13 2.14
C ASP A 97 -9.97 6.65 2.07
N ILE A 98 -8.82 7.26 1.75
CA ILE A 98 -8.68 8.71 1.66
C ILE A 98 -9.65 9.31 0.64
N ALA A 99 -9.64 8.76 -0.57
CA ALA A 99 -10.49 9.30 -1.66
C ALA A 99 -11.97 9.15 -1.35
N ALA A 100 -12.39 8.01 -0.81
CA ALA A 100 -13.76 7.77 -0.38
C ALA A 100 -14.20 8.71 0.75
N THR A 101 -13.31 8.93 1.73
CA THR A 101 -13.55 9.84 2.87
C THR A 101 -13.72 11.29 2.40
N LEU A 102 -12.83 11.75 1.52
CA LEU A 102 -12.92 13.11 0.97
C LEU A 102 -14.18 13.29 0.11
N ALA A 103 -14.52 12.31 -0.72
CA ALA A 103 -15.74 12.36 -1.53
C ALA A 103 -17.00 12.45 -0.65
N ALA A 104 -17.07 11.66 0.41
CA ALA A 104 -18.18 11.70 1.36
C ALA A 104 -18.25 13.05 2.11
N LEU A 105 -17.09 13.58 2.57
CA LEU A 105 -17.01 14.87 3.25
C LEU A 105 -17.45 16.03 2.36
N LEU A 106 -17.06 16.00 1.09
CA LEU A 106 -17.38 17.03 0.09
C LEU A 106 -18.75 16.81 -0.57
N LYS A 107 -19.45 15.72 -0.25
CA LYS A 107 -20.73 15.33 -0.87
C LYS A 107 -20.64 15.24 -2.39
N THR A 108 -19.55 14.67 -2.88
CA THR A 108 -19.29 14.46 -4.31
C THR A 108 -19.36 12.97 -4.65
N GLN A 109 -19.43 12.67 -5.94
CA GLN A 109 -19.35 11.30 -6.42
C GLN A 109 -17.98 10.71 -6.13
N TYR A 110 -17.93 9.42 -5.78
CA TYR A 110 -16.68 8.70 -5.61
C TYR A 110 -15.91 8.61 -6.93
N PRO A 111 -14.56 8.67 -6.87
CA PRO A 111 -13.74 8.44 -8.05
C PRO A 111 -14.05 7.08 -8.69
N SER A 112 -14.01 7.02 -10.01
CA SER A 112 -14.15 5.75 -10.74
C SER A 112 -13.06 4.77 -10.32
N GLY A 113 -13.45 3.53 -10.00
CA GLY A 113 -12.53 2.50 -9.49
C GLY A 113 -12.12 2.66 -8.04
N CYS A 114 -12.75 3.56 -7.27
CA CYS A 114 -12.50 3.66 -5.83
C CYS A 114 -12.95 2.38 -5.12
N ILE A 115 -12.02 1.71 -4.44
CA ILE A 115 -12.26 0.51 -3.64
C ILE A 115 -12.25 0.78 -2.13
N GLY A 116 -11.93 2.01 -1.72
CA GLY A 116 -11.87 2.41 -0.32
C GLY A 116 -13.24 2.68 0.28
N HIS A 117 -13.28 2.71 1.60
CA HIS A 117 -14.47 3.01 2.39
C HIS A 117 -14.31 4.35 3.13
N PRO A 118 -15.36 5.17 3.25
CA PRO A 118 -15.26 6.43 3.98
C PRO A 118 -15.05 6.18 5.48
N ILE A 119 -14.13 6.92 6.07
CA ILE A 119 -13.88 6.96 7.50
C ILE A 119 -14.89 7.92 8.15
N THR A 120 -16.13 7.47 8.28
CA THR A 120 -17.25 8.31 8.73
C THR A 120 -17.10 8.80 10.17
N GLU A 121 -16.33 8.09 10.99
CA GLU A 121 -16.00 8.48 12.36
C GLU A 121 -15.20 9.79 12.43
N ALA A 122 -14.54 10.16 11.34
CA ALA A 122 -13.81 11.43 11.25
C ALA A 122 -14.72 12.65 11.05
N PHE A 123 -15.99 12.46 10.71
CA PHE A 123 -16.87 13.59 10.41
C PHE A 123 -17.43 14.21 11.70
N ALA A 124 -17.49 15.53 11.72
CA ALA A 124 -18.27 16.23 12.72
C ALA A 124 -19.76 15.89 12.51
N GLY A 125 -20.44 15.48 13.57
CA GLY A 125 -21.89 15.26 13.52
C GLY A 125 -22.61 16.53 13.08
N HIS A 126 -23.64 16.35 12.26
CA HIS A 126 -24.58 17.41 11.94
C HIS A 126 -25.52 17.66 13.11
#